data_fca3bf82ec363813f8a68727b56325fc
#
_entry.id   fca3bf82ec363813f8a68727b56325fc
#
_cell.length_a   1.000
_cell.length_b   1.000
_cell.length_c   1.000
_cell.angle_alpha   90.00
_cell.angle_beta   90.00
_cell.angle_gamma   90.00
#
_symmetry.space_group_name_H-M   'P 1'
#
loop_
_entity.id
_entity.type
_entity.pdbx_description
1 polymer ?
#
loop_
_entity_poly.entity_id
_entity_poly.type
_entity_poly.pdbx_seq_one_letter_code
_entity_poly.pdbx_strand_id
1 'polypeptide(L)'
;LDLRKQVGNNTSMLGTPFTVTVDKLEGCSTGVSINDRAATIRALADPTSTPSTFGRPGHINPLYAQDKGVLKRAGHTEAAVDLARLAGLQPCGALIEIMNEDGTMARMPQLIEKSKKFGIKIIAIRDLIAYRLKQESLVEKGVEVDMPTEYGHFRLIPFRQKSNGLEHVAIIK
;
A
#
# COMPACT_ATOMS: atom_id res chain seq x y z
N LEU A 1 3.47 -16.03 -5.01
CA LEU A 1 3.57 -15.90 -6.47
C LEU A 1 5.03 -15.93 -7.00
N ASP A 2 6.03 -16.09 -6.12
CA ASP A 2 7.47 -16.05 -6.46
C ASP A 2 7.89 -14.79 -7.26
N LEU A 3 7.43 -13.63 -6.80
CA LEU A 3 7.76 -12.34 -7.38
C LEU A 3 9.05 -11.81 -6.72
N ARG A 4 10.20 -12.26 -7.18
CA ARG A 4 11.50 -11.82 -6.64
C ARG A 4 11.77 -10.36 -7.02
N LYS A 5 12.59 -9.67 -6.21
CA LYS A 5 13.07 -8.33 -6.57
C LYS A 5 13.76 -8.36 -7.93
N GLN A 6 13.51 -7.35 -8.74
CA GLN A 6 14.07 -7.25 -10.08
C GLN A 6 15.59 -7.14 -10.08
N VAL A 7 16.15 -6.50 -9.04
CA VAL A 7 17.60 -6.33 -8.86
C VAL A 7 18.01 -6.60 -7.42
N GLY A 8 19.21 -7.13 -7.23
CA GLY A 8 19.76 -7.36 -5.89
C GLY A 8 20.14 -6.05 -5.18
N ASN A 9 20.65 -5.07 -5.92
CA ASN A 9 20.96 -3.72 -5.42
C ASN A 9 20.10 -2.69 -6.15
N ASN A 10 19.17 -2.06 -5.43
CA ASN A 10 18.28 -1.06 -5.98
C ASN A 10 18.91 0.32 -5.90
N THR A 11 19.32 0.87 -7.04
CA THR A 11 19.93 2.21 -7.19
C THR A 11 18.94 3.26 -7.72
N SER A 12 17.63 2.92 -7.83
CA SER A 12 16.64 3.88 -8.30
C SER A 12 16.48 5.05 -7.31
N MET A 13 16.26 6.25 -7.84
CA MET A 13 16.18 7.50 -7.05
C MET A 13 15.18 7.40 -5.89
N LEU A 14 14.03 6.74 -6.09
CA LEU A 14 12.97 6.60 -5.10
C LEU A 14 12.97 5.23 -4.40
N GLY A 15 13.96 4.38 -4.68
CA GLY A 15 14.02 3.03 -4.11
C GLY A 15 12.81 2.16 -4.47
N THR A 16 12.17 2.41 -5.62
CA THR A 16 10.94 1.71 -6.03
C THR A 16 11.16 0.20 -6.08
N PRO A 17 10.42 -0.59 -5.31
CA PRO A 17 10.68 -2.02 -5.13
C PRO A 17 10.03 -2.85 -6.24
N PHE A 18 10.47 -2.67 -7.48
CA PHE A 18 10.04 -3.50 -8.59
C PHE A 18 10.42 -4.96 -8.40
N THR A 19 9.51 -5.82 -8.82
CA THR A 19 9.76 -7.25 -8.93
C THR A 19 10.09 -7.63 -10.37
N VAL A 20 10.43 -8.90 -10.59
CA VAL A 20 10.49 -9.46 -11.95
C VAL A 20 9.15 -9.22 -12.66
N THR A 21 9.21 -8.88 -13.94
CA THR A 21 8.02 -8.71 -14.76
C THR A 21 7.36 -10.04 -15.05
N VAL A 22 6.03 -10.03 -15.21
CA VAL A 22 5.25 -11.26 -15.41
C VAL A 22 4.16 -11.06 -16.45
N ASP A 23 3.77 -12.19 -17.06
CA ASP A 23 2.54 -12.33 -17.84
C ASP A 23 1.81 -13.58 -17.41
N LYS A 24 0.47 -13.56 -17.42
CA LYS A 24 -0.35 -14.75 -17.24
C LYS A 24 -0.16 -15.68 -18.45
N LEU A 25 0.12 -16.97 -18.18
CA LEU A 25 0.39 -17.95 -19.26
C LEU A 25 -0.90 -18.41 -19.93
N GLU A 26 -1.86 -18.87 -19.17
CA GLU A 26 -3.08 -19.44 -19.69
C GLU A 26 -4.08 -18.38 -20.15
N GLY A 27 -4.60 -18.50 -21.35
CA GLY A 27 -5.61 -17.59 -21.92
C GLY A 27 -5.07 -16.23 -22.35
N CYS A 28 -3.74 -16.06 -22.43
CA CYS A 28 -3.09 -14.88 -22.99
C CYS A 28 -2.33 -15.24 -24.26
N SER A 29 -2.10 -14.25 -25.13
CA SER A 29 -1.30 -14.39 -26.35
C SER A 29 0.15 -13.94 -26.12
N THR A 30 0.51 -12.75 -26.58
CA THR A 30 1.86 -12.21 -26.42
C THR A 30 2.09 -11.46 -25.10
N GLY A 31 1.05 -11.27 -24.29
CA GLY A 31 1.11 -10.53 -23.03
C GLY A 31 0.97 -9.01 -23.17
N VAL A 32 1.07 -8.46 -24.37
CA VAL A 32 1.13 -7.00 -24.64
C VAL A 32 -0.27 -6.38 -24.80
N SER A 33 -1.25 -7.13 -25.31
CA SER A 33 -2.58 -6.62 -25.57
C SER A 33 -3.23 -6.08 -24.30
N ILE A 34 -4.19 -5.18 -24.43
CA ILE A 34 -4.97 -4.66 -23.28
C ILE A 34 -5.63 -5.82 -22.52
N ASN A 35 -6.15 -6.81 -23.25
CA ASN A 35 -6.80 -7.98 -22.67
C ASN A 35 -5.82 -8.85 -21.90
N ASP A 36 -4.65 -9.14 -22.45
CA ASP A 36 -3.61 -9.95 -21.79
C ASP A 36 -3.09 -9.26 -20.52
N ARG A 37 -2.81 -7.95 -20.61
CA ARG A 37 -2.37 -7.18 -19.43
C ARG A 37 -3.44 -7.13 -18.35
N ALA A 38 -4.71 -6.94 -18.73
CA ALA A 38 -5.83 -6.97 -17.78
C ALA A 38 -6.00 -8.36 -17.15
N ALA A 39 -5.83 -9.45 -17.93
CA ALA A 39 -5.88 -10.81 -17.43
C ALA A 39 -4.74 -11.07 -16.44
N THR A 40 -3.53 -10.61 -16.73
CA THR A 40 -2.36 -10.72 -15.85
C THR A 40 -2.56 -9.96 -14.54
N ILE A 41 -3.07 -8.72 -14.60
CA ILE A 41 -3.35 -7.91 -13.40
C ILE A 41 -4.43 -8.58 -12.52
N ARG A 42 -5.50 -9.12 -13.13
CA ARG A 42 -6.53 -9.86 -12.38
C ARG A 42 -5.96 -11.11 -11.71
N ALA A 43 -5.12 -11.86 -12.43
CA ALA A 43 -4.48 -13.05 -11.88
C ALA A 43 -3.52 -12.69 -10.72
N LEU A 44 -2.83 -11.55 -10.76
CA LEU A 44 -1.99 -11.08 -9.65
C LEU A 44 -2.80 -10.76 -8.39
N ALA A 45 -4.07 -10.34 -8.53
CA ALA A 45 -4.97 -10.08 -7.43
C ALA A 45 -5.75 -11.33 -6.97
N ASP A 46 -5.72 -12.42 -7.72
CA ASP A 46 -6.45 -13.64 -7.42
C ASP A 46 -5.70 -14.48 -6.35
N PRO A 47 -6.29 -14.73 -5.18
CA PRO A 47 -5.66 -15.50 -4.11
C PRO A 47 -5.44 -16.99 -4.49
N THR A 48 -6.10 -17.49 -5.53
CA THR A 48 -5.92 -18.86 -6.02
C THR A 48 -4.76 -19.02 -7.00
N SER A 49 -4.22 -17.90 -7.49
CA SER A 49 -3.05 -17.91 -8.39
C SER A 49 -1.81 -18.48 -7.70
N THR A 50 -1.04 -19.23 -8.45
CA THR A 50 0.21 -19.86 -8.02
C THR A 50 1.40 -19.33 -8.81
N PRO A 51 2.65 -19.61 -8.42
CA PRO A 51 3.81 -19.24 -9.22
C PRO A 51 3.76 -19.74 -10.67
N SER A 52 3.17 -20.90 -10.93
CA SER A 52 3.02 -21.49 -12.27
C SER A 52 1.96 -20.79 -13.14
N THR A 53 1.12 -19.94 -12.56
CA THR A 53 0.18 -19.10 -13.31
C THR A 53 0.89 -18.10 -14.23
N PHE A 54 2.14 -17.73 -13.91
CA PHE A 54 2.87 -16.63 -14.56
C PHE A 54 4.14 -17.07 -15.25
N GLY A 55 4.33 -16.59 -16.48
CA GLY A 55 5.62 -16.54 -17.18
C GLY A 55 6.47 -15.37 -16.67
N ARG A 56 7.79 -15.53 -16.71
CA ARG A 56 8.82 -14.56 -16.31
C ARG A 56 9.97 -14.61 -17.32
N PRO A 57 10.40 -13.48 -17.89
CA PRO A 57 9.84 -12.11 -17.78
C PRO A 57 8.51 -11.97 -18.50
N GLY A 58 7.80 -10.85 -18.27
CA GLY A 58 6.56 -10.48 -18.93
C GLY A 58 6.44 -8.96 -19.11
N HIS A 59 5.21 -8.45 -19.29
CA HIS A 59 4.92 -7.05 -19.60
C HIS A 59 4.29 -6.28 -18.44
N ILE A 60 3.84 -6.95 -17.39
CA ILE A 60 3.35 -6.31 -16.16
C ILE A 60 4.49 -6.22 -15.15
N ASN A 61 4.66 -5.03 -14.56
CA ASN A 61 5.66 -4.70 -13.55
C ASN A 61 5.04 -4.67 -12.15
N PRO A 62 5.02 -5.78 -11.38
CA PRO A 62 4.54 -5.72 -10.02
C PRO A 62 5.51 -4.97 -9.11
N LEU A 63 4.94 -4.37 -8.04
CA LEU A 63 5.68 -3.68 -6.99
C LEU A 63 5.26 -4.24 -5.63
N TYR A 64 6.17 -4.22 -4.67
CA TYR A 64 5.83 -4.45 -3.28
C TYR A 64 5.42 -3.16 -2.59
N ALA A 65 4.23 -3.16 -1.98
CA ALA A 65 3.89 -2.16 -0.98
C ALA A 65 4.60 -2.48 0.35
N GLN A 66 4.92 -1.45 1.12
CA GLN A 66 5.42 -1.64 2.48
C GLN A 66 4.33 -2.21 3.39
N ASP A 67 4.71 -3.11 4.28
CA ASP A 67 3.83 -3.54 5.36
C ASP A 67 3.35 -2.31 6.13
N LYS A 68 2.06 -2.30 6.53
CA LYS A 68 1.35 -1.17 7.15
C LYS A 68 1.01 -0.01 6.19
N GLY A 69 1.26 -0.16 4.89
CA GLY A 69 0.80 0.76 3.86
C GLY A 69 1.28 2.20 4.05
N VAL A 70 0.38 3.16 3.84
CA VAL A 70 0.70 4.59 3.91
C VAL A 70 1.17 5.06 5.30
N LEU A 71 0.93 4.30 6.36
CA LEU A 71 1.45 4.59 7.70
C LEU A 71 2.94 4.29 7.83
N LYS A 72 3.51 3.50 6.92
CA LYS A 72 4.96 3.22 6.86
C LYS A 72 5.65 4.05 5.79
N ARG A 73 5.05 4.17 4.61
CA ARG A 73 5.57 4.95 3.48
C ARG A 73 4.41 5.69 2.81
N ALA A 74 4.48 7.02 2.81
CA ALA A 74 3.47 7.88 2.20
C ALA A 74 3.59 7.88 0.66
N GLY A 75 3.43 6.69 0.05
CA GLY A 75 3.54 6.46 -1.39
C GLY A 75 2.22 6.03 -2.02
N HIS A 76 2.06 6.28 -3.33
CA HIS A 76 0.87 5.86 -4.07
C HIS A 76 0.76 4.33 -4.20
N THR A 77 1.87 3.60 -4.16
CA THR A 77 1.90 2.13 -4.11
C THR A 77 1.18 1.62 -2.86
N GLU A 78 1.55 2.16 -1.71
CA GLU A 78 0.93 1.84 -0.43
C GLU A 78 -0.53 2.29 -0.39
N ALA A 79 -0.82 3.47 -0.93
CA ALA A 79 -2.19 4.00 -0.99
C ALA A 79 -3.13 3.10 -1.82
N ALA A 80 -2.66 2.55 -2.95
CA ALA A 80 -3.46 1.64 -3.77
C ALA A 80 -3.84 0.37 -3.02
N VAL A 81 -2.89 -0.23 -2.31
CA VAL A 81 -3.11 -1.44 -1.50
C VAL A 81 -4.03 -1.14 -0.31
N ASP A 82 -3.81 -0.02 0.37
CA ASP A 82 -4.65 0.39 1.50
C ASP A 82 -6.09 0.66 1.10
N LEU A 83 -6.31 1.35 -0.01
CA LEU A 83 -7.65 1.60 -0.54
C LEU A 83 -8.38 0.31 -0.90
N ALA A 84 -7.68 -0.65 -1.54
CA ALA A 84 -8.25 -1.97 -1.82
C ALA A 84 -8.65 -2.69 -0.53
N ARG A 85 -7.77 -2.69 0.48
CA ARG A 85 -8.03 -3.31 1.79
C ARG A 85 -9.20 -2.64 2.52
N LEU A 86 -9.24 -1.30 2.56
CA LEU A 86 -10.33 -0.54 3.20
C LEU A 86 -11.67 -0.75 2.50
N ALA A 87 -11.66 -1.05 1.19
CA ALA A 87 -12.86 -1.42 0.43
C ALA A 87 -13.28 -2.90 0.60
N GLY A 88 -12.58 -3.68 1.42
CA GLY A 88 -12.85 -5.12 1.60
C GLY A 88 -12.44 -5.98 0.40
N LEU A 89 -11.57 -5.45 -0.47
CA LEU A 89 -11.07 -6.15 -1.65
C LEU A 89 -9.71 -6.80 -1.35
N GLN A 90 -9.23 -7.62 -2.29
CA GLN A 90 -7.87 -8.16 -2.24
C GLN A 90 -6.85 -7.00 -2.18
N PRO A 91 -5.80 -7.09 -1.33
CA PRO A 91 -4.84 -6.02 -1.14
C PRO A 91 -3.87 -5.89 -2.33
N CYS A 92 -4.42 -5.62 -3.50
CA CYS A 92 -3.72 -5.44 -4.75
C CYS A 92 -4.40 -4.30 -5.53
N GLY A 93 -3.61 -3.43 -6.16
CA GLY A 93 -4.13 -2.32 -6.95
C GLY A 93 -3.27 -2.08 -8.19
N ALA A 94 -3.91 -1.72 -9.29
CA ALA A 94 -3.22 -1.25 -10.49
C ALA A 94 -2.92 0.25 -10.36
N LEU A 95 -1.71 0.63 -10.70
CA LEU A 95 -1.24 2.02 -10.70
C LEU A 95 -0.98 2.47 -12.13
N ILE A 96 -1.36 3.70 -12.41
CA ILE A 96 -1.01 4.38 -13.65
C ILE A 96 -0.78 5.87 -13.36
N GLU A 97 0.28 6.42 -13.91
CA GLU A 97 0.58 7.84 -13.81
C GLU A 97 -0.10 8.61 -14.93
N ILE A 98 -0.68 9.77 -14.60
CA ILE A 98 -1.45 10.56 -15.54
C ILE A 98 -0.55 11.56 -16.25
N MET A 99 -0.42 11.43 -17.56
CA MET A 99 0.29 12.35 -18.43
C MET A 99 -0.64 13.36 -19.09
N ASN A 100 -0.10 14.50 -19.46
CA ASN A 100 -0.70 15.45 -20.37
C ASN A 100 -0.55 14.99 -21.84
N GLU A 101 -1.29 15.61 -22.75
CA GLU A 101 -1.25 15.28 -24.18
C GLU A 101 0.14 15.53 -24.81
N ASP A 102 0.88 16.49 -24.26
CA ASP A 102 2.26 16.82 -24.66
C ASP A 102 3.33 15.85 -24.11
N GLY A 103 2.93 14.81 -23.37
CA GLY A 103 3.81 13.81 -22.75
C GLY A 103 4.41 14.22 -21.41
N THR A 104 4.14 15.42 -20.90
CA THR A 104 4.55 15.83 -19.56
C THR A 104 3.65 15.23 -18.49
N MET A 105 4.15 15.12 -17.26
CA MET A 105 3.34 14.60 -16.15
C MET A 105 2.31 15.63 -15.70
N ALA A 106 1.03 15.22 -15.62
CA ALA A 106 -0.04 16.05 -15.11
C ALA A 106 0.21 16.43 -13.64
N ARG A 107 -0.03 17.70 -13.29
CA ARG A 107 0.09 18.25 -11.94
C ARG A 107 -1.29 18.67 -11.42
N MET A 108 -1.35 19.11 -10.16
CA MET A 108 -2.64 19.37 -9.51
C MET A 108 -3.65 20.18 -10.33
N PRO A 109 -3.29 21.28 -11.00
CA PRO A 109 -4.26 22.02 -11.82
C PRO A 109 -4.91 21.14 -12.90
N GLN A 110 -4.10 20.44 -13.69
CA GLN A 110 -4.58 19.54 -14.75
C GLN A 110 -5.33 18.32 -14.19
N LEU A 111 -4.88 17.79 -13.04
CA LEU A 111 -5.56 16.66 -12.39
C LEU A 111 -6.95 17.02 -11.91
N ILE A 112 -7.16 18.24 -11.39
CA ILE A 112 -8.49 18.74 -10.99
C ILE A 112 -9.41 18.84 -12.21
N GLU A 113 -8.92 19.36 -13.34
CA GLU A 113 -9.68 19.44 -14.58
C GLU A 113 -10.06 18.05 -15.10
N LYS A 114 -9.09 17.13 -15.15
CA LYS A 114 -9.31 15.72 -15.56
C LYS A 114 -10.30 15.02 -14.64
N SER A 115 -10.20 15.21 -13.33
CA SER A 115 -11.13 14.67 -12.34
C SER A 115 -12.56 15.11 -12.64
N LYS A 116 -12.79 16.40 -12.87
CA LYS A 116 -14.11 16.95 -13.23
C LYS A 116 -14.59 16.40 -14.57
N LYS A 117 -13.73 16.41 -15.59
CA LYS A 117 -14.06 15.95 -16.96
C LYS A 117 -14.49 14.49 -16.99
N PHE A 118 -13.83 13.63 -16.24
CA PHE A 118 -14.05 12.17 -16.25
C PHE A 118 -14.84 11.65 -15.06
N GLY A 119 -15.26 12.51 -14.13
CA GLY A 119 -15.98 12.09 -12.91
C GLY A 119 -15.15 11.23 -11.97
N ILE A 120 -13.80 11.36 -11.99
CA ILE A 120 -12.87 10.56 -11.17
C ILE A 120 -12.61 11.30 -9.87
N LYS A 121 -12.67 10.59 -8.75
CA LYS A 121 -12.38 11.16 -7.42
C LYS A 121 -10.89 11.45 -7.26
N ILE A 122 -10.57 12.56 -6.59
CA ILE A 122 -9.21 12.89 -6.15
C ILE A 122 -9.15 12.76 -4.63
N ILE A 123 -8.10 12.13 -4.13
CA ILE A 123 -7.76 12.09 -2.71
C ILE A 123 -6.28 12.43 -2.53
N ALA A 124 -5.90 12.93 -1.37
CA ALA A 124 -4.49 13.09 -1.01
C ALA A 124 -4.03 11.97 -0.07
N ILE A 125 -2.80 11.50 -0.22
CA ILE A 125 -2.23 10.47 0.65
C ILE A 125 -2.25 10.91 2.12
N ARG A 126 -2.00 12.18 2.41
CA ARG A 126 -2.09 12.74 3.77
C ARG A 126 -3.47 12.53 4.40
N ASP A 127 -4.54 12.65 3.61
CA ASP A 127 -5.90 12.49 4.10
C ASP A 127 -6.22 11.02 4.36
N LEU A 128 -5.69 10.11 3.53
CA LEU A 128 -5.74 8.66 3.77
C LEU A 128 -4.98 8.27 5.04
N ILE A 129 -3.80 8.86 5.29
CA ILE A 129 -3.05 8.66 6.54
C ILE A 129 -3.88 9.12 7.73
N ALA A 130 -4.45 10.34 7.69
CA ALA A 130 -5.28 10.87 8.76
C ALA A 130 -6.51 9.98 9.02
N TYR A 131 -7.15 9.50 7.98
CA TYR A 131 -8.28 8.57 8.07
C TYR A 131 -7.87 7.27 8.77
N ARG A 132 -6.76 6.63 8.35
CA ARG A 132 -6.29 5.38 8.94
C ARG A 132 -5.88 5.56 10.40
N LEU A 133 -5.17 6.64 10.74
CA LEU A 133 -4.81 6.97 12.12
C LEU A 133 -6.02 7.14 13.05
N LYS A 134 -7.14 7.64 12.51
CA LYS A 134 -8.38 7.80 13.26
C LYS A 134 -9.14 6.49 13.44
N GLN A 135 -9.09 5.59 12.44
CA GLN A 135 -9.85 4.34 12.45
C GLN A 135 -9.09 3.18 13.10
N GLU A 136 -7.76 3.21 13.06
CA GLU A 136 -6.93 2.11 13.53
C GLU A 136 -6.27 2.45 14.86
N SER A 137 -6.51 1.66 15.88
CA SER A 137 -5.70 1.73 17.11
C SER A 137 -4.30 1.18 16.84
N LEU A 138 -3.30 2.06 16.88
CA LEU A 138 -1.90 1.71 16.67
C LEU A 138 -1.23 1.09 17.91
N VAL A 139 -1.91 1.15 19.04
CA VAL A 139 -1.43 0.63 20.32
C VAL A 139 -2.45 -0.32 20.94
N GLU A 140 -1.96 -1.27 21.70
CA GLU A 140 -2.74 -2.13 22.60
C GLU A 140 -2.59 -1.59 24.02
N LYS A 141 -3.71 -1.33 24.67
CA LYS A 141 -3.74 -0.96 26.09
C LYS A 141 -3.58 -2.25 26.92
N GLY A 142 -2.59 -2.28 27.80
CA GLY A 142 -2.43 -3.35 28.78
C GLY A 142 -3.31 -3.15 30.02
N VAL A 143 -3.06 -3.97 31.04
CA VAL A 143 -3.78 -3.90 32.30
C VAL A 143 -3.36 -2.65 33.06
N GLU A 144 -4.34 -1.89 33.50
CA GLU A 144 -4.15 -0.73 34.35
C GLU A 144 -3.80 -1.17 35.77
N VAL A 145 -2.76 -0.59 36.34
CA VAL A 145 -2.26 -0.92 37.67
C VAL A 145 -2.28 0.31 38.55
N ASP A 146 -2.74 0.15 39.79
CA ASP A 146 -2.65 1.19 40.80
C ASP A 146 -1.21 1.30 41.30
N MET A 147 -0.69 2.52 41.36
CA MET A 147 0.71 2.80 41.72
C MET A 147 0.75 3.84 42.88
N PRO A 148 0.64 3.38 44.12
CA PRO A 148 0.85 4.27 45.26
C PRO A 148 2.32 4.65 45.38
N THR A 149 2.57 5.94 45.59
CA THR A 149 3.91 6.52 45.77
C THR A 149 3.91 7.50 46.95
N GLU A 150 5.08 7.92 47.38
CA GLU A 150 5.24 8.98 48.38
C GLU A 150 4.65 10.33 47.94
N TYR A 151 4.44 10.52 46.61
CA TYR A 151 3.88 11.74 45.99
C TYR A 151 2.36 11.64 45.73
N GLY A 152 1.73 10.54 46.13
CA GLY A 152 0.30 10.27 45.96
C GLY A 152 0.01 9.01 45.15
N HIS A 153 -1.28 8.79 44.93
CA HIS A 153 -1.77 7.66 44.13
C HIS A 153 -1.79 8.01 42.66
N PHE A 154 -1.21 7.15 41.87
CA PHE A 154 -1.19 7.23 40.41
C PHE A 154 -1.74 5.94 39.79
N ARG A 155 -2.19 6.02 38.55
CA ARG A 155 -2.56 4.86 37.74
C ARG A 155 -1.50 4.71 36.64
N LEU A 156 -0.96 3.51 36.50
CA LEU A 156 0.00 3.16 35.45
C LEU A 156 -0.71 2.35 34.39
N ILE A 157 -0.66 2.82 33.14
CA ILE A 157 -1.29 2.16 32.00
C ILE A 157 -0.19 1.84 30.98
N PRO A 158 0.17 0.56 30.80
CA PRO A 158 1.09 0.17 29.76
C PRO A 158 0.38 0.15 28.40
N PHE A 159 1.11 0.54 27.36
CA PHE A 159 0.69 0.46 25.96
C PHE A 159 1.78 -0.23 25.16
N ARG A 160 1.36 -1.16 24.30
CA ARG A 160 2.25 -1.82 23.36
C ARG A 160 1.96 -1.35 21.96
N GLN A 161 2.97 -0.82 21.26
CA GLN A 161 2.82 -0.40 19.87
C GLN A 161 2.74 -1.64 18.97
N LYS A 162 1.61 -1.81 18.27
CA LYS A 162 1.36 -2.96 17.38
C LYS A 162 2.39 -3.09 16.25
N SER A 163 3.04 -1.98 15.92
CA SER A 163 3.91 -1.90 14.76
C SER A 163 5.29 -2.50 14.95
N ASN A 164 5.88 -2.37 16.11
CA ASN A 164 7.27 -2.74 16.41
C ASN A 164 7.44 -3.39 17.78
N GLY A 165 6.32 -3.55 18.53
CA GLY A 165 6.32 -4.14 19.87
C GLY A 165 6.89 -3.23 20.96
N LEU A 166 7.24 -1.97 20.66
CA LEU A 166 7.71 -1.03 21.68
C LEU A 166 6.64 -0.79 22.75
N GLU A 167 7.10 -0.73 23.99
CA GLU A 167 6.25 -0.49 25.15
C GLU A 167 6.36 0.97 25.59
N HIS A 168 5.22 1.52 25.96
CA HIS A 168 5.06 2.86 26.45
C HIS A 168 4.22 2.81 27.72
N VAL A 169 4.41 3.75 28.61
CA VAL A 169 3.68 3.82 29.87
C VAL A 169 3.06 5.20 30.00
N ALA A 170 1.77 5.25 30.31
CA ALA A 170 1.10 6.47 30.77
C ALA A 170 0.95 6.40 32.29
N ILE A 171 1.36 7.47 32.98
CA ILE A 171 1.14 7.65 34.41
C ILE A 171 0.13 8.77 34.57
N ILE A 172 -0.98 8.47 35.25
CA ILE A 172 -2.11 9.38 35.42
C ILE A 172 -2.32 9.58 36.91
N LYS A 173 -2.50 10.82 37.34
CA LYS A 173 -2.85 11.20 38.71
C LYS A 173 -4.35 11.41 38.85
#